data_ca57a36122a17a46c7a2859707e64816
#
_entry.id   ca57a36122a17a46c7a2859707e64816
#
_cell.length_a   1.000
_cell.length_b   1.000
_cell.length_c   1.000
_cell.angle_alpha   90.00
_cell.angle_beta   90.00
_cell.angle_gamma   90.00
#
_symmetry.space_group_name_H-M   'P 1'
#
loop_
_entity.id
_entity.type
_entity.pdbx_description
1 polymer ?
#
loop_
_entity_poly.entity_id
_entity_poly.type
_entity_poly.pdbx_seq_one_letter_code
_entity_poly.pdbx_strand_id
1 'polypeptide(L)'
;MQNLIANVEYNVKDEQLAKYLKDEFTRIIRIESPQSSNPKFDFYKYAKKDDMRPAICGIFHDKGQKVVSDGHILIAKKEDYHEEYEGKILGKDGNFIDGKFPNYESVFPNLKKSAYTEHEVDFGAFADFVLQTKATAKLRGSDTSFAFVQIGGCFFKLQFFQLLVSYMKEIGAKTIWTAIREIPDTRWDSEKQEHVPYTRYSPMAGYVEANGSRGLLMPMFELSDNPDNSILKM
;
A
#
# COMPACT_ATOMS: atom_id res chain seq x y z
N MET A 1 37.25 5.55 -4.71
CA MET A 1 37.19 4.44 -3.76
C MET A 1 36.82 3.09 -4.41
N GLN A 2 36.03 3.03 -5.48
CA GLN A 2 35.74 1.77 -6.18
C GLN A 2 36.97 1.05 -6.79
N ASN A 3 38.06 1.78 -7.08
CA ASN A 3 39.26 1.19 -7.68
C ASN A 3 40.25 0.60 -6.67
N LEU A 4 40.08 0.82 -5.38
CA LEU A 4 40.99 0.29 -4.36
C LEU A 4 40.68 -1.15 -3.96
N ILE A 5 39.45 -1.61 -4.18
CA ILE A 5 38.99 -2.94 -3.77
C ILE A 5 39.22 -3.99 -4.86
N ALA A 6 39.34 -3.56 -6.14
CA ALA A 6 39.51 -4.45 -7.27
C ALA A 6 40.92 -5.12 -7.38
N ASN A 7 41.89 -4.65 -6.58
CA ASN A 7 43.31 -5.10 -6.70
C ASN A 7 43.83 -5.83 -5.44
N VAL A 8 42.97 -6.30 -4.55
CA VAL A 8 43.41 -7.14 -3.42
C VAL A 8 43.44 -8.59 -3.89
N GLU A 9 44.60 -9.03 -4.34
CA GLU A 9 44.86 -10.47 -4.60
C GLU A 9 45.04 -11.19 -3.28
N TYR A 10 44.16 -12.14 -3.00
CA TYR A 10 44.23 -12.98 -1.81
C TYR A 10 45.11 -14.20 -2.11
N ASN A 11 46.24 -14.31 -1.49
CA ASN A 11 47.06 -15.50 -1.51
C ASN A 11 46.88 -16.30 -0.22
N VAL A 12 45.62 -16.74 0.05
CA VAL A 12 45.28 -17.50 1.23
C VAL A 12 45.19 -18.98 0.86
N LYS A 13 46.05 -19.79 1.44
CA LYS A 13 46.10 -21.25 1.22
C LYS A 13 45.02 -22.03 1.94
N ASP A 14 44.34 -21.38 2.91
CA ASP A 14 43.27 -21.96 3.70
C ASP A 14 41.90 -21.53 3.13
N GLU A 15 41.15 -22.50 2.59
CA GLU A 15 39.84 -22.26 1.98
C GLU A 15 38.80 -21.72 2.97
N GLN A 16 38.88 -22.12 4.26
CA GLN A 16 37.93 -21.61 5.28
C GLN A 16 38.22 -20.16 5.61
N LEU A 17 39.48 -19.80 5.74
CA LEU A 17 39.89 -18.41 5.97
C LEU A 17 39.61 -17.55 4.73
N ALA A 18 39.81 -18.04 3.54
CA ALA A 18 39.49 -17.35 2.28
C ALA A 18 37.97 -17.06 2.20
N LYS A 19 37.14 -18.04 2.55
CA LYS A 19 35.67 -17.87 2.61
C LYS A 19 35.25 -16.85 3.66
N TYR A 20 35.81 -16.95 4.88
CA TYR A 20 35.53 -16.00 5.96
C TYR A 20 35.89 -14.57 5.57
N LEU A 21 37.10 -14.36 5.01
CA LEU A 21 37.55 -13.04 4.55
C LEU A 21 36.64 -12.51 3.45
N LYS A 22 36.23 -13.34 2.47
CA LYS A 22 35.30 -12.95 1.41
C LYS A 22 33.94 -12.51 1.96
N ASP A 23 33.41 -13.24 2.94
CA ASP A 23 32.13 -12.93 3.57
C ASP A 23 32.23 -11.63 4.39
N GLU A 24 33.31 -11.41 5.16
CA GLU A 24 33.55 -10.17 5.92
C GLU A 24 33.78 -8.97 5.00
N PHE A 25 34.55 -9.11 3.92
CA PHE A 25 34.70 -8.02 2.94
C PHE A 25 33.40 -7.69 2.26
N THR A 26 32.58 -8.70 1.90
CA THR A 26 31.25 -8.46 1.34
C THR A 26 30.35 -7.72 2.33
N ARG A 27 30.47 -8.03 3.64
CA ARG A 27 29.74 -7.34 4.69
C ARG A 27 30.21 -5.89 4.87
N ILE A 28 31.52 -5.64 4.87
CA ILE A 28 32.11 -4.31 4.97
C ILE A 28 31.74 -3.45 3.75
N ILE A 29 31.81 -4.01 2.53
CA ILE A 29 31.41 -3.31 1.31
C ILE A 29 29.92 -2.93 1.35
N ARG A 30 29.04 -3.79 1.89
CA ARG A 30 27.62 -3.46 2.08
C ARG A 30 27.40 -2.36 3.12
N ILE A 31 28.27 -2.24 4.13
CA ILE A 31 28.20 -1.19 5.16
C ILE A 31 28.78 0.14 4.60
N GLU A 32 29.87 0.06 3.83
CA GLU A 32 30.57 1.24 3.29
C GLU A 32 30.07 1.69 1.91
N SER A 33 29.35 0.83 1.19
CA SER A 33 28.63 1.29 0.00
C SER A 33 27.64 2.37 0.47
N PRO A 34 27.70 3.59 -0.09
CA PRO A 34 26.64 4.53 0.17
C PRO A 34 25.35 3.83 -0.25
N GLN A 35 24.55 3.40 0.73
CA GLN A 35 23.19 3.00 0.46
C GLN A 35 22.63 4.17 -0.35
N SER A 36 22.21 3.89 -1.59
CA SER A 36 21.53 4.91 -2.37
C SER A 36 20.54 5.53 -1.41
N SER A 37 20.60 6.83 -1.21
CA SER A 37 19.98 7.61 -0.14
C SER A 37 18.45 7.52 -0.13
N ASN A 38 17.88 6.66 -0.95
CA ASN A 38 16.48 6.24 -0.95
C ASN A 38 16.42 4.71 -1.00
N PRO A 39 15.99 4.05 0.09
CA PRO A 39 15.68 2.64 0.04
C PRO A 39 14.67 2.43 -1.10
N LYS A 40 15.02 1.55 -2.04
CA LYS A 40 14.14 1.22 -3.17
C LYS A 40 12.75 0.89 -2.62
N PHE A 41 11.71 1.51 -3.20
CA PHE A 41 10.34 1.31 -2.77
C PHE A 41 9.98 -0.19 -2.79
N ASP A 42 9.51 -0.69 -1.65
CA ASP A 42 9.20 -2.10 -1.47
C ASP A 42 7.74 -2.39 -1.86
N PHE A 43 7.53 -2.77 -3.11
CA PHE A 43 6.23 -3.15 -3.64
C PHE A 43 5.62 -4.37 -2.93
N TYR A 44 6.43 -5.30 -2.44
CA TYR A 44 5.93 -6.52 -1.82
C TYR A 44 5.25 -6.30 -0.47
N LYS A 45 5.36 -5.10 0.11
CA LYS A 45 4.53 -4.69 1.27
C LYS A 45 3.04 -4.54 0.92
N TYR A 46 2.74 -4.33 -0.37
CA TYR A 46 1.40 -4.10 -0.90
C TYR A 46 0.84 -5.33 -1.63
N ALA A 47 1.62 -6.39 -1.77
CA ALA A 47 1.19 -7.64 -2.39
C ALA A 47 0.49 -8.54 -1.37
N LYS A 48 -0.51 -9.28 -1.83
CA LYS A 48 -1.16 -10.31 -1.02
C LYS A 48 -0.19 -11.46 -0.75
N LYS A 49 -0.33 -12.07 0.42
CA LYS A 49 0.38 -13.32 0.79
C LYS A 49 -0.59 -14.50 0.80
N ASP A 50 -1.42 -14.60 -0.21
CA ASP A 50 -2.53 -15.56 -0.24
C ASP A 50 -2.40 -16.48 -1.45
N ASP A 51 -2.22 -17.76 -1.19
CA ASP A 51 -2.06 -18.78 -2.23
C ASP A 51 -3.32 -19.03 -3.07
N MET A 52 -4.50 -18.61 -2.56
CA MET A 52 -5.76 -18.76 -3.30
C MET A 52 -5.91 -17.79 -4.48
N ARG A 53 -5.13 -16.72 -4.53
CA ARG A 53 -5.11 -15.73 -5.62
C ARG A 53 -3.68 -15.39 -6.02
N PRO A 54 -2.94 -16.33 -6.63
CA PRO A 54 -1.52 -16.15 -6.96
C PRO A 54 -1.23 -14.88 -7.75
N ALA A 55 -2.13 -14.51 -8.65
CA ALA A 55 -1.97 -13.34 -9.52
C ALA A 55 -1.80 -12.00 -8.76
N ILE A 56 -2.25 -11.88 -7.51
CA ILE A 56 -2.05 -10.67 -6.69
C ILE A 56 -0.96 -10.83 -5.64
N CYS A 57 -0.21 -11.94 -5.66
CA CYS A 57 0.92 -12.19 -4.76
C CYS A 57 2.24 -11.61 -5.28
N GLY A 58 2.26 -11.04 -6.49
CA GLY A 58 3.43 -10.46 -7.14
C GLY A 58 3.21 -9.06 -7.66
N ILE A 59 4.22 -8.55 -8.34
CA ILE A 59 4.24 -7.23 -8.99
C ILE A 59 3.92 -7.43 -10.46
N PHE A 60 2.80 -6.89 -10.92
CA PHE A 60 2.43 -6.89 -12.33
C PHE A 60 3.07 -5.71 -13.05
N HIS A 61 3.64 -5.95 -14.22
CA HIS A 61 4.30 -4.94 -15.05
C HIS A 61 3.42 -4.65 -16.27
N ASP A 62 2.96 -3.41 -16.40
CA ASP A 62 2.08 -3.00 -17.50
C ASP A 62 2.27 -1.52 -17.84
N LYS A 63 2.52 -1.22 -19.12
CA LYS A 63 2.56 0.16 -19.67
C LYS A 63 3.48 1.11 -18.91
N GLY A 64 4.69 0.67 -18.55
CA GLY A 64 5.65 1.47 -17.80
C GLY A 64 5.27 1.71 -16.34
N GLN A 65 4.42 0.86 -15.77
CA GLN A 65 4.00 0.89 -14.39
C GLN A 65 4.24 -0.45 -13.71
N LYS A 66 4.55 -0.41 -12.42
CA LYS A 66 4.53 -1.57 -11.52
C LYS A 66 3.25 -1.51 -10.71
N VAL A 67 2.44 -2.55 -10.83
CA VAL A 67 1.11 -2.65 -10.21
C VAL A 67 1.10 -3.74 -9.17
N VAL A 68 0.55 -3.45 -8.00
CA VAL A 68 0.44 -4.43 -6.91
C VAL A 68 -0.81 -4.18 -6.08
N SER A 69 -1.39 -5.23 -5.53
CA SER A 69 -2.58 -5.16 -4.69
C SER A 69 -2.63 -6.30 -3.69
N ASP A 70 -3.22 -6.04 -2.52
CA ASP A 70 -3.61 -7.08 -1.56
C ASP A 70 -5.13 -7.29 -1.49
N GLY A 71 -5.88 -6.58 -2.36
CA GLY A 71 -7.34 -6.56 -2.39
C GLY A 71 -7.97 -5.45 -1.54
N HIS A 72 -7.21 -4.78 -0.66
CA HIS A 72 -7.66 -3.61 0.11
C HIS A 72 -6.99 -2.33 -0.39
N ILE A 73 -5.75 -2.43 -0.81
CA ILE A 73 -4.99 -1.36 -1.44
C ILE A 73 -4.55 -1.80 -2.84
N LEU A 74 -4.55 -0.89 -3.78
CA LEU A 74 -4.02 -1.06 -5.13
C LEU A 74 -3.11 0.13 -5.41
N ILE A 75 -1.90 -0.13 -5.85
CA ILE A 75 -0.99 0.90 -6.33
C ILE A 75 -0.50 0.59 -7.74
N ALA A 76 -0.39 1.63 -8.56
CA ALA A 76 0.19 1.59 -9.88
C ALA A 76 1.24 2.72 -9.95
N LYS A 77 2.50 2.36 -9.72
CA LYS A 77 3.61 3.31 -9.67
C LYS A 77 4.31 3.35 -11.03
N LYS A 78 4.43 4.55 -11.59
CA LYS A 78 5.26 4.77 -12.78
C LYS A 78 6.73 4.52 -12.42
N GLU A 79 7.31 3.49 -12.97
CA GLU A 79 8.68 3.09 -12.71
C GLU A 79 9.18 2.18 -13.83
N ASP A 80 10.35 2.48 -14.38
CA ASP A 80 10.96 1.70 -15.44
C ASP A 80 11.27 0.27 -15.00
N TYR A 81 11.12 -0.66 -15.92
CA TYR A 81 11.45 -2.07 -15.76
C TYR A 81 11.95 -2.67 -17.10
N HIS A 82 12.52 -3.86 -17.06
CA HIS A 82 12.95 -4.55 -18.27
C HIS A 82 11.77 -4.92 -19.15
N GLU A 83 11.86 -4.70 -20.46
CA GLU A 83 10.80 -4.99 -21.44
C GLU A 83 10.29 -6.44 -21.35
N GLU A 84 11.17 -7.38 -21.00
CA GLU A 84 10.82 -8.79 -20.81
C GLU A 84 9.79 -9.04 -19.69
N TYR A 85 9.57 -8.06 -18.78
CA TYR A 85 8.60 -8.15 -17.71
C TYR A 85 7.19 -7.65 -18.12
N GLU A 86 7.09 -6.99 -19.28
CA GLU A 86 5.81 -6.47 -19.77
C GLU A 86 4.72 -7.56 -19.81
N GLY A 87 3.57 -7.28 -19.22
CA GLY A 87 2.45 -8.20 -19.11
C GLY A 87 2.65 -9.37 -18.13
N LYS A 88 3.75 -9.40 -17.37
CA LYS A 88 4.08 -10.50 -16.45
C LYS A 88 3.99 -10.09 -14.99
N ILE A 89 3.75 -11.06 -14.13
CA ILE A 89 3.68 -10.93 -12.68
C ILE A 89 4.98 -11.48 -12.09
N LEU A 90 5.77 -10.65 -11.41
CA LEU A 90 7.01 -11.06 -10.77
C LEU A 90 6.78 -11.37 -9.30
N GLY A 91 7.06 -12.60 -8.89
CA GLY A 91 7.04 -13.05 -7.50
C GLY A 91 8.19 -12.48 -6.68
N LYS A 92 8.06 -12.54 -5.37
CA LYS A 92 9.10 -12.08 -4.43
C LYS A 92 10.39 -12.89 -4.52
N ASP A 93 10.29 -14.11 -4.93
CA ASP A 93 11.42 -15.05 -5.18
C ASP A 93 12.16 -14.80 -6.50
N GLY A 94 11.69 -13.82 -7.28
CA GLY A 94 12.24 -13.49 -8.60
C GLY A 94 11.69 -14.33 -9.76
N ASN A 95 10.79 -15.28 -9.49
CA ASN A 95 10.13 -16.08 -10.52
C ASN A 95 8.85 -15.41 -11.02
N PHE A 96 8.47 -15.71 -12.26
CA PHE A 96 7.18 -15.26 -12.77
C PHE A 96 6.06 -16.13 -12.22
N ILE A 97 4.96 -15.48 -11.85
CA ILE A 97 3.73 -16.13 -11.39
C ILE A 97 2.80 -16.28 -12.58
N ASP A 98 2.37 -17.52 -12.83
CA ASP A 98 1.37 -17.80 -13.86
C ASP A 98 -0.01 -17.27 -13.43
N GLY A 99 -0.72 -16.70 -14.39
CA GLY A 99 -2.06 -16.19 -14.17
C GLY A 99 -2.29 -14.83 -14.81
N LYS A 100 -3.53 -14.38 -14.76
CA LYS A 100 -3.93 -13.06 -15.27
C LYS A 100 -4.14 -12.11 -14.10
N PHE A 101 -3.39 -11.00 -14.08
CA PHE A 101 -3.65 -9.94 -13.11
C PHE A 101 -5.05 -9.34 -13.34
N PRO A 102 -5.79 -9.00 -12.28
CA PRO A 102 -7.10 -8.37 -12.40
C PRO A 102 -7.05 -7.09 -13.25
N ASN A 103 -8.15 -6.74 -13.91
CA ASN A 103 -8.24 -5.50 -14.66
C ASN A 103 -8.25 -4.30 -13.70
N TYR A 104 -7.07 -3.86 -13.32
CA TYR A 104 -6.86 -2.80 -12.34
C TYR A 104 -7.25 -1.40 -12.89
N GLU A 105 -7.16 -1.20 -14.21
CA GLU A 105 -7.50 0.09 -14.82
C GLU A 105 -8.97 0.45 -14.62
N SER A 106 -9.86 -0.55 -14.64
CA SER A 106 -11.30 -0.34 -14.49
C SER A 106 -11.73 0.13 -13.11
N VAL A 107 -10.88 -0.03 -12.09
CA VAL A 107 -11.23 0.36 -10.71
C VAL A 107 -10.78 1.77 -10.36
N PHE A 108 -9.87 2.36 -11.14
CA PHE A 108 -9.48 3.76 -10.95
C PHE A 108 -10.61 4.72 -11.33
N PRO A 109 -10.94 5.70 -10.48
CA PRO A 109 -12.02 6.63 -10.77
C PRO A 109 -11.65 7.60 -11.90
N ASN A 110 -12.67 7.99 -12.67
CA ASN A 110 -12.55 9.14 -13.54
C ASN A 110 -12.97 10.39 -12.77
N LEU A 111 -12.03 11.12 -12.19
CA LEU A 111 -12.30 12.29 -11.36
C LEU A 111 -13.13 13.37 -12.07
N LYS A 112 -13.05 13.46 -13.40
CA LYS A 112 -13.84 14.43 -14.19
C LYS A 112 -15.33 14.07 -14.26
N LYS A 113 -15.67 12.82 -14.03
CA LYS A 113 -17.06 12.29 -14.14
C LYS A 113 -17.63 11.86 -12.79
N SER A 114 -16.84 11.88 -11.74
CA SER A 114 -17.18 11.34 -10.43
C SER A 114 -17.35 12.45 -9.40
N ALA A 115 -18.23 12.26 -8.42
CA ALA A 115 -18.46 13.18 -7.31
C ALA A 115 -17.36 13.07 -6.23
N TYR A 116 -16.10 12.94 -6.65
CA TYR A 116 -14.97 12.90 -5.74
C TYR A 116 -14.62 14.29 -5.24
N THR A 117 -14.36 14.41 -3.94
CA THR A 117 -13.87 15.61 -3.28
C THR A 117 -12.43 15.41 -2.86
N GLU A 118 -11.60 16.42 -3.10
CA GLU A 118 -10.19 16.43 -2.71
C GLU A 118 -10.03 16.86 -1.27
N HIS A 119 -9.16 16.16 -0.53
CA HIS A 119 -8.81 16.46 0.85
C HIS A 119 -7.29 16.44 1.01
N GLU A 120 -6.74 17.42 1.71
CA GLU A 120 -5.34 17.43 2.09
C GLU A 120 -5.10 16.44 3.26
N VAL A 121 -3.98 15.72 3.22
CA VAL A 121 -3.59 14.80 4.29
C VAL A 121 -2.54 15.45 5.19
N ASP A 122 -2.90 15.72 6.43
CA ASP A 122 -1.93 16.18 7.44
C ASP A 122 -1.07 15.00 7.91
N PHE A 123 0.11 14.87 7.31
CA PHE A 123 1.07 13.81 7.65
C PHE A 123 1.63 13.94 9.07
N GLY A 124 1.64 15.15 9.67
CA GLY A 124 2.07 15.38 11.04
C GLY A 124 1.05 14.82 12.02
N ALA A 125 -0.20 15.29 11.93
CA ALA A 125 -1.31 14.79 12.74
C ALA A 125 -1.48 13.27 12.59
N PHE A 126 -1.29 12.74 11.37
CA PHE A 126 -1.33 11.30 11.13
C PHE A 126 -0.20 10.54 11.86
N ALA A 127 1.02 11.06 11.82
CA ALA A 127 2.16 10.42 12.52
C ALA A 127 1.94 10.38 14.04
N ASP A 128 1.45 11.47 14.62
CA ASP A 128 1.12 11.55 16.05
C ASP A 128 0.01 10.56 16.44
N PHE A 129 -1.04 10.46 15.63
CA PHE A 129 -2.11 9.50 15.84
C PHE A 129 -1.61 8.05 15.80
N VAL A 130 -0.72 7.72 14.84
CA VAL A 130 -0.10 6.39 14.76
C VAL A 130 0.70 6.07 16.02
N LEU A 131 1.48 7.02 16.54
CA LEU A 131 2.27 6.82 17.76
C LEU A 131 1.36 6.59 18.99
N GLN A 132 0.34 7.42 19.16
CA GLN A 132 -0.63 7.29 20.25
C GLN A 132 -1.38 5.97 20.18
N THR A 133 -1.82 5.57 18.98
CA THR A 133 -2.54 4.31 18.77
C THR A 133 -1.68 3.10 19.11
N LYS A 134 -0.41 3.09 18.68
CA LYS A 134 0.53 2.01 19.02
C LYS A 134 0.80 1.93 20.52
N ALA A 135 0.95 3.06 21.19
CA ALA A 135 1.12 3.11 22.65
C ALA A 135 -0.12 2.53 23.36
N THR A 136 -1.32 2.93 22.93
CA THR A 136 -2.59 2.42 23.47
C THR A 136 -2.75 0.92 23.23
N ALA A 137 -2.46 0.44 22.02
CA ALA A 137 -2.50 -0.97 21.68
C ALA A 137 -1.56 -1.80 22.57
N LYS A 138 -0.34 -1.30 22.78
CA LYS A 138 0.62 -1.95 23.69
C LYS A 138 0.11 -2.02 25.13
N LEU A 139 -0.49 -0.95 25.65
CA LEU A 139 -1.07 -0.92 26.99
C LEU A 139 -2.26 -1.86 27.15
N ARG A 140 -3.06 -2.04 26.10
CA ARG A 140 -4.21 -2.94 26.07
C ARG A 140 -3.83 -4.40 25.78
N GLY A 141 -2.59 -4.70 25.42
CA GLY A 141 -2.17 -6.02 24.94
C GLY A 141 -2.88 -6.43 23.63
N SER A 142 -3.26 -5.45 22.80
CA SER A 142 -4.01 -5.63 21.54
C SER A 142 -3.20 -5.14 20.33
N ASP A 143 -3.74 -5.37 19.13
CA ASP A 143 -3.27 -4.75 17.90
C ASP A 143 -3.91 -3.36 17.69
N THR A 144 -3.72 -2.78 16.51
CA THR A 144 -4.29 -1.47 16.14
C THR A 144 -5.62 -1.56 15.37
N SER A 145 -6.32 -2.69 15.45
CA SER A 145 -7.56 -2.95 14.69
C SER A 145 -8.73 -2.02 15.06
N PHE A 146 -8.66 -1.40 16.25
CA PHE A 146 -9.64 -0.43 16.76
C PHE A 146 -9.44 0.99 16.22
N ALA A 147 -8.42 1.23 15.38
CA ALA A 147 -8.07 2.57 14.93
C ALA A 147 -8.41 2.79 13.45
N PHE A 148 -8.99 3.96 13.19
CA PHE A 148 -9.49 4.34 11.87
C PHE A 148 -9.11 5.78 11.55
N VAL A 149 -9.06 6.08 10.25
CA VAL A 149 -8.92 7.44 9.71
C VAL A 149 -10.20 7.76 8.96
N GLN A 150 -10.79 8.93 9.24
CA GLN A 150 -11.98 9.44 8.58
C GLN A 150 -11.62 10.62 7.69
N ILE A 151 -11.94 10.54 6.40
CA ILE A 151 -11.73 11.61 5.42
C ILE A 151 -12.98 11.69 4.54
N GLY A 152 -13.57 12.88 4.44
CA GLY A 152 -14.74 13.11 3.59
C GLY A 152 -15.92 12.16 3.85
N GLY A 153 -16.09 11.73 5.11
CA GLY A 153 -17.12 10.76 5.51
C GLY A 153 -16.78 9.30 5.26
N CYS A 154 -15.65 9.01 4.59
CA CYS A 154 -15.15 7.65 4.39
C CYS A 154 -14.24 7.22 5.54
N PHE A 155 -14.36 5.97 5.99
CA PHE A 155 -13.52 5.40 7.04
C PHE A 155 -12.53 4.41 6.46
N PHE A 156 -11.28 4.49 6.91
CA PHE A 156 -10.20 3.61 6.48
C PHE A 156 -9.52 2.99 7.70
N LYS A 157 -9.22 1.69 7.66
CA LYS A 157 -8.43 1.04 8.71
C LYS A 157 -7.03 1.64 8.76
N LEU A 158 -6.56 1.97 9.97
CA LEU A 158 -5.26 2.60 10.18
C LEU A 158 -4.12 1.85 9.49
N GLN A 159 -4.07 0.53 9.59
CA GLN A 159 -3.00 -0.29 9.00
C GLN A 159 -2.88 -0.12 7.47
N PHE A 160 -4.00 -0.06 6.75
CA PHE A 160 -4.00 0.14 5.30
C PHE A 160 -3.76 1.60 4.94
N PHE A 161 -4.28 2.53 5.75
CA PHE A 161 -4.01 3.95 5.55
C PHE A 161 -2.53 4.29 5.76
N GLN A 162 -1.82 3.62 6.68
CA GLN A 162 -0.38 3.74 6.83
C GLN A 162 0.39 3.34 5.56
N LEU A 163 -0.04 2.26 4.89
CA LEU A 163 0.52 1.86 3.60
C LEU A 163 0.27 2.94 2.54
N LEU A 164 -0.96 3.46 2.47
CA LEU A 164 -1.29 4.52 1.52
C LEU A 164 -0.45 5.78 1.77
N VAL A 165 -0.32 6.24 3.02
CA VAL A 165 0.52 7.40 3.38
C VAL A 165 1.99 7.17 3.01
N SER A 166 2.51 5.95 3.22
CA SER A 166 3.86 5.60 2.79
C SER A 166 4.01 5.72 1.28
N TYR A 167 3.01 5.27 0.52
CA TYR A 167 2.97 5.39 -0.93
C TYR A 167 2.82 6.85 -1.38
N MET A 168 1.93 7.63 -0.74
CA MET A 168 1.76 9.07 -1.03
C MET A 168 3.08 9.83 -0.90
N LYS A 169 3.84 9.59 0.16
CA LYS A 169 5.16 10.19 0.37
C LYS A 169 6.14 9.80 -0.73
N GLU A 170 6.12 8.55 -1.18
CA GLU A 170 6.97 8.05 -2.25
C GLU A 170 6.70 8.74 -3.59
N ILE A 171 5.41 8.92 -3.93
CA ILE A 171 5.01 9.57 -5.20
C ILE A 171 4.90 11.09 -5.13
N GLY A 172 5.07 11.68 -3.93
CA GLY A 172 4.93 13.11 -3.70
C GLY A 172 3.49 13.62 -3.66
N ALA A 173 2.50 12.74 -3.45
CA ALA A 173 1.10 13.13 -3.26
C ALA A 173 0.87 13.71 -1.88
N LYS A 174 0.03 14.75 -1.79
CA LYS A 174 -0.37 15.39 -0.52
C LYS A 174 -1.87 15.30 -0.28
N THR A 175 -2.62 14.94 -1.30
CA THR A 175 -4.08 14.92 -1.28
C THR A 175 -4.62 13.53 -1.57
N ILE A 176 -5.82 13.27 -1.05
CA ILE A 176 -6.63 12.08 -1.32
C ILE A 176 -8.00 12.53 -1.79
N TRP A 177 -8.54 11.89 -2.80
CA TRP A 177 -9.92 12.08 -3.24
C TRP A 177 -10.81 11.01 -2.63
N THR A 178 -11.94 11.41 -2.05
CA THR A 178 -12.97 10.52 -1.52
C THR A 178 -14.34 10.86 -2.07
N ALA A 179 -15.24 9.90 -2.11
CA ALA A 179 -16.62 10.11 -2.50
C ALA A 179 -17.56 9.19 -1.73
N ILE A 180 -18.78 9.65 -1.52
CA ILE A 180 -19.88 8.84 -1.02
C ILE A 180 -20.93 8.77 -2.13
N ARG A 181 -21.28 7.55 -2.51
CA ARG A 181 -22.31 7.31 -3.51
C ARG A 181 -23.65 7.11 -2.81
N GLU A 182 -24.66 7.85 -3.26
CA GLU A 182 -26.04 7.63 -2.87
C GLU A 182 -26.64 6.52 -3.75
N ILE A 183 -27.20 5.52 -3.11
CA ILE A 183 -27.82 4.38 -3.77
C ILE A 183 -29.26 4.28 -3.30
N PRO A 184 -30.26 4.51 -4.17
CA PRO A 184 -31.65 4.22 -3.84
C PRO A 184 -31.80 2.74 -3.47
N ASP A 185 -32.45 2.49 -2.36
CA ASP A 185 -32.67 1.13 -1.84
C ASP A 185 -34.04 1.04 -1.17
N THR A 186 -34.45 -0.13 -0.73
CA THR A 186 -35.69 -0.33 0.03
C THR A 186 -35.37 -1.13 1.29
N ARG A 187 -36.02 -0.77 2.40
CA ARG A 187 -35.96 -1.53 3.64
C ARG A 187 -37.34 -1.96 4.08
N TRP A 188 -37.41 -3.10 4.75
CA TRP A 188 -38.65 -3.57 5.35
C TRP A 188 -38.99 -2.70 6.56
N ASP A 189 -40.18 -2.12 6.56
CA ASP A 189 -40.76 -1.39 7.69
C ASP A 189 -41.73 -2.34 8.42
N SER A 190 -41.36 -2.76 9.63
CA SER A 190 -42.17 -3.70 10.43
C SER A 190 -43.48 -3.14 10.93
N GLU A 191 -43.57 -1.82 11.10
CA GLU A 191 -44.79 -1.15 11.55
C GLU A 191 -45.82 -1.06 10.42
N LYS A 192 -45.33 -0.75 9.20
CA LYS A 192 -46.19 -0.60 8.02
C LYS A 192 -46.38 -1.92 7.27
N GLN A 193 -45.60 -2.95 7.60
CA GLN A 193 -45.58 -4.23 6.90
C GLN A 193 -45.35 -4.08 5.38
N GLU A 194 -44.51 -3.16 4.94
CA GLU A 194 -44.18 -2.87 3.55
C GLU A 194 -42.70 -2.50 3.37
N HIS A 195 -42.23 -2.58 2.12
CA HIS A 195 -40.92 -2.05 1.75
C HIS A 195 -40.99 -0.55 1.51
N VAL A 196 -40.28 0.22 2.33
CA VAL A 196 -40.18 1.69 2.20
C VAL A 196 -38.88 2.08 1.51
N PRO A 197 -38.92 3.05 0.59
CA PRO A 197 -37.71 3.55 -0.05
C PRO A 197 -36.82 4.28 0.96
N TYR A 198 -35.50 4.09 0.84
CA TYR A 198 -34.52 4.88 1.56
C TYR A 198 -33.27 5.06 0.69
N THR A 199 -32.39 6.00 1.07
CA THR A 199 -31.12 6.20 0.40
C THR A 199 -30.00 5.57 1.26
N ARG A 200 -29.30 4.62 0.66
CA ARG A 200 -28.09 4.05 1.25
C ARG A 200 -26.87 4.85 0.80
N TYR A 201 -26.00 5.20 1.73
CA TYR A 201 -24.74 5.85 1.46
C TYR A 201 -23.63 4.80 1.37
N SER A 202 -22.92 4.76 0.25
CA SER A 202 -21.84 3.80 0.02
C SER A 202 -20.52 4.56 -0.19
N PRO A 203 -19.57 4.44 0.74
CA PRO A 203 -18.28 5.07 0.56
C PRO A 203 -17.53 4.43 -0.62
N MET A 204 -16.90 5.26 -1.42
CA MET A 204 -16.07 4.83 -2.56
C MET A 204 -14.60 4.76 -2.14
N ALA A 205 -13.78 4.04 -2.93
CA ALA A 205 -12.36 3.92 -2.64
C ALA A 205 -11.67 5.30 -2.57
N GLY A 206 -10.84 5.50 -1.55
CA GLY A 206 -9.95 6.66 -1.49
C GLY A 206 -8.92 6.58 -2.61
N TYR A 207 -8.77 7.66 -3.38
CA TYR A 207 -7.90 7.73 -4.55
C TYR A 207 -6.79 8.74 -4.35
N VAL A 208 -5.57 8.39 -4.76
CA VAL A 208 -4.40 9.28 -4.77
C VAL A 208 -3.72 9.24 -6.12
N GLU A 209 -3.20 10.38 -6.57
CA GLU A 209 -2.47 10.48 -7.83
C GLU A 209 -1.39 11.54 -7.73
N ALA A 210 -0.18 11.22 -8.19
CA ALA A 210 0.91 12.16 -8.40
C ALA A 210 1.96 11.58 -9.35
N ASN A 211 2.60 12.41 -10.15
CA ASN A 211 3.71 12.05 -11.02
C ASN A 211 3.44 10.83 -11.93
N GLY A 212 2.19 10.69 -12.43
CA GLY A 212 1.77 9.56 -13.26
C GLY A 212 1.61 8.23 -12.50
N SER A 213 1.68 8.28 -11.18
CA SER A 213 1.46 7.14 -10.27
C SER A 213 0.12 7.29 -9.58
N ARG A 214 -0.58 6.18 -9.33
CA ARG A 214 -1.95 6.15 -8.81
C ARG A 214 -2.09 5.13 -7.70
N GLY A 215 -2.95 5.41 -6.73
CA GLY A 215 -3.27 4.48 -5.65
C GLY A 215 -4.73 4.52 -5.27
N LEU A 216 -5.24 3.37 -4.81
CA LEU A 216 -6.58 3.22 -4.26
C LEU A 216 -6.51 2.55 -2.90
N LEU A 217 -7.40 2.96 -2.01
CA LEU A 217 -7.63 2.31 -0.72
C LEU A 217 -9.12 2.05 -0.53
N MET A 218 -9.47 0.80 -0.27
CA MET A 218 -10.86 0.43 -0.01
C MET A 218 -11.32 0.98 1.35
N PRO A 219 -12.48 1.66 1.39
CA PRO A 219 -13.06 2.13 2.64
C PRO A 219 -13.72 0.97 3.40
N MET A 220 -14.03 1.23 4.66
CA MET A 220 -14.99 0.43 5.42
C MET A 220 -16.41 0.92 5.17
N PHE A 221 -17.37 -0.01 5.08
CA PHE A 221 -18.76 0.36 4.84
C PHE A 221 -19.44 0.94 6.09
N GLU A 222 -19.16 0.35 7.26
CA GLU A 222 -19.69 0.79 8.53
C GLU A 222 -18.66 0.59 9.62
N LEU A 223 -18.57 1.56 10.54
CA LEU A 223 -17.93 1.33 11.82
C LEU A 223 -18.99 0.81 12.78
N SER A 224 -18.71 -0.29 13.46
CA SER A 224 -19.50 -0.66 14.63
C SER A 224 -19.44 0.48 15.65
N ASP A 225 -20.56 0.80 16.31
CA ASP A 225 -20.62 1.75 17.42
C ASP A 225 -19.89 1.17 18.66
N ASN A 226 -18.61 0.94 18.50
CA ASN A 226 -17.74 0.49 19.58
C ASN A 226 -17.07 1.72 20.19
N PRO A 227 -17.33 2.04 21.49
CA PRO A 227 -16.74 3.20 22.15
C PRO A 227 -15.20 3.13 22.26
N ASP A 228 -14.61 1.93 22.05
CA ASP A 228 -13.16 1.75 22.05
C ASP A 228 -12.50 2.13 20.73
N ASN A 229 -13.25 2.46 19.68
CA ASN A 229 -12.70 2.88 18.41
C ASN A 229 -11.99 4.24 18.54
N SER A 230 -10.74 4.30 18.06
CA SER A 230 -9.99 5.55 17.94
C SER A 230 -10.08 6.06 16.50
N ILE A 231 -10.54 7.30 16.32
CA ILE A 231 -10.78 7.89 15.00
C ILE A 231 -9.99 9.18 14.86
N LEU A 232 -9.12 9.25 13.85
CA LEU A 232 -8.52 10.50 13.37
C LEU A 232 -9.41 11.07 12.26
N LYS A 233 -9.94 12.28 12.45
CA LYS A 233 -10.68 13.04 11.42
C LYS A 233 -9.72 13.99 10.70
N MET A 234 -9.71 13.94 9.40
CA MET A 234 -8.97 14.82 8.51
C MET A 234 -9.90 15.52 7.53
#